data_9da1d749bb1ff13e3fdfcbdc2ede4cc3
#
_entry.id   9da1d749bb1ff13e3fdfcbdc2ede4cc3
#
_cell.length_a   1.000
_cell.length_b   1.000
_cell.length_c   1.000
_cell.angle_alpha   90.00
_cell.angle_beta   90.00
_cell.angle_gamma   90.00
#
_symmetry.space_group_name_H-M   'P 1'
#
loop_
_entity.id
_entity.type
_entity.pdbx_description
1 polymer ?
#
loop_
_entity_poly.entity_id
_entity_poly.type
_entity_poly.pdbx_seq_one_letter_code
_entity_poly.pdbx_strand_id
1 'polypeptide(L)'
;MINQVGKGLFVLNGEIVDYLYQLENTTYRISELFDSEKLWIPSHLSNDNVKKTQYLDGFENQASMIHSFHGDSIGMCSPTVCYHCYSMLSDRELIGNKSFTATGKCTRIEDEGDSLERLFNFTMSEIIFVGTQNYCEESLSDVMYYVKQFLDGIGLIYKFEIANDPFFGNKSELKKRAQHLSGAKIEILAEIPNENRSIAIGSINLHHKKFIDNFNIDAECTACFGWGLERFIHVLMLQKGDKPLFELKWDSFQRNTNKFKSDIRLNTIKNEDSWYRFQGEHYWVCERDLNKLQFEYDGLFGFVVIDSLSQLQKYQSQIKKGIDVMTKELYDWNTIWDFQELQKRINDGVIFYCQIVDDMAVHWQFQWFNKVLISDHKWNLEGVLPKDSTYGGHWWCHQEYRHIRNLIPSLFNNLAVHLKSIGMSRDLGYVDGWNWKAVGVSKKLKYTDSSWVEELKWL
;
A
#
# COMPACT_ATOMS: atom_id res chain seq x y z
N MET A 1 19.10 -26.07 -13.05
CA MET A 1 19.13 -27.15 -12.01
C MET A 1 19.24 -26.52 -10.63
N ILE A 2 18.61 -27.15 -9.64
CA ILE A 2 18.59 -26.71 -8.23
C ILE A 2 19.26 -27.80 -7.41
N ASN A 3 20.35 -27.50 -6.74
CA ASN A 3 21.13 -28.49 -5.96
C ASN A 3 21.20 -28.05 -4.50
N GLN A 4 20.60 -28.79 -3.61
CA GLN A 4 20.76 -28.57 -2.18
C GLN A 4 22.15 -29.05 -1.73
N VAL A 5 22.91 -28.16 -1.09
CA VAL A 5 24.27 -28.43 -0.60
C VAL A 5 24.34 -28.42 0.93
N GLY A 6 23.25 -28.05 1.59
CA GLY A 6 23.06 -28.04 3.03
C GLY A 6 21.64 -27.60 3.38
N LYS A 7 21.23 -27.72 4.64
CA LYS A 7 19.91 -27.25 5.09
C LYS A 7 19.77 -25.75 4.81
N GLY A 8 18.75 -25.38 4.01
CA GLY A 8 18.52 -23.99 3.62
C GLY A 8 19.58 -23.38 2.68
N LEU A 9 20.50 -24.18 2.16
CA LEU A 9 21.58 -23.75 1.28
C LEU A 9 21.50 -24.46 -0.06
N PHE A 10 21.43 -23.71 -1.15
CA PHE A 10 21.26 -24.22 -2.49
C PHE A 10 22.26 -23.59 -3.46
N VAL A 11 22.71 -24.39 -4.42
CA VAL A 11 23.42 -23.93 -5.63
C VAL A 11 22.46 -23.99 -6.80
N LEU A 12 22.29 -22.85 -7.46
CA LEU A 12 21.45 -22.70 -8.65
C LEU A 12 22.35 -22.57 -9.88
N ASN A 13 21.98 -23.18 -10.99
CA ASN A 13 22.73 -23.06 -12.24
C ASN A 13 21.84 -23.09 -13.47
N GLY A 14 22.42 -22.76 -14.63
CA GLY A 14 21.72 -22.68 -15.90
C GLY A 14 20.71 -21.55 -15.97
N GLU A 15 19.62 -21.74 -16.68
CA GLU A 15 18.60 -20.74 -16.96
C GLU A 15 17.99 -20.09 -15.70
N ILE A 16 17.97 -20.80 -14.57
CA ILE A 16 17.48 -20.23 -13.31
C ILE A 16 18.29 -19.01 -12.90
N VAL A 17 19.60 -19.03 -13.11
CA VAL A 17 20.48 -17.90 -12.80
C VAL A 17 20.17 -16.71 -13.71
N ASP A 18 19.88 -16.97 -14.98
CA ASP A 18 19.49 -15.93 -15.94
C ASP A 18 18.16 -15.27 -15.52
N TYR A 19 17.21 -16.04 -15.01
CA TYR A 19 15.93 -15.50 -14.49
C TYR A 19 16.11 -14.68 -13.21
N LEU A 20 17.03 -15.08 -12.32
CA LEU A 20 17.40 -14.29 -11.15
C LEU A 20 17.96 -12.92 -11.56
N TYR A 21 18.86 -12.88 -12.54
CA TYR A 21 19.41 -11.63 -13.09
C TYR A 21 18.33 -10.79 -13.79
N GLN A 22 17.39 -11.38 -14.49
CA GLN A 22 16.28 -10.66 -15.09
C GLN A 22 15.39 -10.02 -14.01
N LEU A 23 15.08 -10.73 -12.93
CA LEU A 23 14.28 -10.19 -11.84
C LEU A 23 15.03 -9.07 -11.08
N GLU A 24 16.33 -9.25 -10.83
CA GLU A 24 17.18 -8.20 -10.28
C GLU A 24 17.18 -6.96 -11.16
N ASN A 25 17.40 -7.13 -12.47
CA ASN A 25 17.37 -6.02 -13.44
C ASN A 25 15.99 -5.35 -13.47
N THR A 26 14.91 -6.11 -13.33
CA THR A 26 13.56 -5.55 -13.22
C THR A 26 13.43 -4.61 -12.01
N THR A 27 13.99 -4.99 -10.85
CA THR A 27 14.01 -4.11 -9.67
C THR A 27 14.77 -2.82 -9.97
N TYR A 28 15.94 -2.90 -10.59
CA TYR A 28 16.72 -1.72 -10.96
C TYR A 28 15.96 -0.81 -11.94
N ARG A 29 15.29 -1.37 -12.94
CA ARG A 29 14.49 -0.60 -13.89
C ARG A 29 13.29 0.08 -13.24
N ILE A 30 12.60 -0.60 -12.30
CA ILE A 30 11.55 0.04 -11.50
C ILE A 30 12.14 1.16 -10.66
N SER A 31 13.30 0.95 -10.04
CA SER A 31 13.96 1.96 -9.20
C SER A 31 14.40 3.21 -9.98
N GLU A 32 14.71 3.09 -11.27
CA GLU A 32 15.01 4.22 -12.16
C GLU A 32 13.83 5.18 -12.33
N LEU A 33 12.59 4.70 -12.12
CA LEU A 33 11.39 5.56 -12.15
C LEU A 33 11.32 6.52 -10.95
N PHE A 34 12.11 6.26 -9.90
CA PHE A 34 12.24 7.05 -8.69
C PHE A 34 13.60 7.78 -8.59
N ASP A 35 14.39 7.77 -9.66
CA ASP A 35 15.76 8.31 -9.69
C ASP A 35 16.63 7.74 -8.54
N SER A 36 16.46 6.44 -8.24
CA SER A 36 17.12 5.77 -7.11
C SER A 36 18.64 5.66 -7.32
N GLU A 37 19.40 6.02 -6.28
CA GLU A 37 20.84 5.76 -6.24
C GLU A 37 21.10 4.26 -6.00
N LYS A 38 21.96 3.65 -6.84
CA LYS A 38 22.35 2.24 -6.72
C LYS A 38 23.42 2.07 -5.67
N LEU A 39 23.19 1.19 -4.71
CA LEU A 39 24.14 0.88 -3.64
C LEU A 39 24.76 -0.50 -3.86
N TRP A 40 26.05 -0.60 -3.56
CA TRP A 40 26.77 -1.87 -3.42
C TRP A 40 26.99 -2.13 -1.93
N ILE A 41 26.37 -3.17 -1.40
CA ILE A 41 26.29 -3.42 0.05
C ILE A 41 27.10 -4.64 0.48
N PRO A 42 27.64 -4.67 1.72
CA PRO A 42 28.26 -5.84 2.30
C PRO A 42 27.21 -6.89 2.70
N SER A 43 27.65 -8.12 2.98
CA SER A 43 26.77 -9.24 3.39
C SER A 43 26.47 -9.29 4.90
N HIS A 44 27.06 -8.39 5.69
CA HIS A 44 26.90 -8.38 7.15
C HIS A 44 26.90 -6.96 7.72
N LEU A 45 26.30 -6.83 8.88
CA LEU A 45 26.21 -5.62 9.69
C LEU A 45 27.23 -5.69 10.84
N SER A 46 27.85 -4.56 11.16
CA SER A 46 28.65 -4.43 12.39
C SER A 46 27.78 -4.56 13.64
N ASN A 47 28.39 -4.91 14.80
CA ASN A 47 27.68 -5.00 16.08
C ASN A 47 26.90 -3.72 16.43
N ASP A 48 27.44 -2.53 16.13
CA ASP A 48 26.77 -1.27 16.43
C ASP A 48 25.54 -1.05 15.54
N ASN A 49 25.63 -1.38 14.25
CA ASN A 49 24.48 -1.32 13.36
C ASN A 49 23.42 -2.37 13.73
N VAL A 50 23.80 -3.57 14.15
CA VAL A 50 22.86 -4.59 14.66
C VAL A 50 22.03 -4.03 15.83
N LYS A 51 22.66 -3.34 16.79
CA LYS A 51 21.95 -2.70 17.90
C LYS A 51 20.96 -1.64 17.41
N LYS A 52 21.39 -0.77 16.47
CA LYS A 52 20.52 0.27 15.90
C LYS A 52 19.30 -0.31 15.16
N THR A 53 19.42 -1.49 14.54
CA THR A 53 18.27 -2.13 13.87
C THR A 53 17.19 -2.60 14.82
N GLN A 54 17.52 -2.91 16.07
CA GLN A 54 16.66 -3.60 17.03
C GLN A 54 16.14 -4.96 16.51
N TYR A 55 16.88 -5.59 15.59
CA TYR A 55 16.46 -6.85 14.98
C TYR A 55 16.37 -7.97 16.02
N LEU A 56 17.33 -8.03 16.92
CA LEU A 56 17.39 -9.05 17.96
C LEU A 56 16.26 -8.95 19.01
N ASP A 57 15.56 -7.81 19.09
CA ASP A 57 14.43 -7.63 20.01
C ASP A 57 13.16 -8.38 19.59
N GLY A 58 13.16 -8.98 18.40
CA GLY A 58 11.98 -9.68 17.89
C GLY A 58 12.27 -10.83 16.94
N PHE A 59 13.51 -10.98 16.47
CA PHE A 59 13.93 -11.98 15.49
C PHE A 59 15.24 -12.68 15.88
N GLU A 60 15.53 -12.77 17.16
CA GLU A 60 16.76 -13.38 17.68
C GLU A 60 16.97 -14.81 17.17
N ASN A 61 15.88 -15.59 17.04
CA ASN A 61 15.92 -16.97 16.54
C ASN A 61 16.32 -17.10 15.06
N GLN A 62 16.19 -16.01 14.28
CA GLN A 62 16.57 -15.98 12.88
C GLN A 62 17.96 -15.36 12.66
N ALA A 63 18.58 -14.85 13.70
CA ALA A 63 19.84 -14.15 13.60
C ALA A 63 21.01 -15.12 13.41
N SER A 64 21.91 -14.79 12.49
CA SER A 64 23.19 -15.50 12.28
C SER A 64 24.33 -14.57 12.68
N MET A 65 24.88 -14.79 13.88
CA MET A 65 26.00 -13.98 14.42
C MET A 65 27.31 -14.40 13.81
N ILE A 66 28.20 -13.42 13.58
CA ILE A 66 29.54 -13.63 13.03
C ILE A 66 30.56 -13.41 14.16
N HIS A 67 31.44 -14.38 14.32
CA HIS A 67 32.55 -14.32 15.32
C HIS A 67 33.89 -14.44 14.61
N SER A 68 34.90 -13.78 15.16
CA SER A 68 36.30 -14.03 14.81
C SER A 68 36.70 -15.45 15.21
N PHE A 69 37.84 -15.92 14.71
CA PHE A 69 38.40 -17.21 15.13
C PHE A 69 38.61 -17.30 16.65
N HIS A 70 38.89 -16.18 17.30
CA HIS A 70 39.09 -16.11 18.75
C HIS A 70 37.80 -15.93 19.56
N GLY A 71 36.63 -15.97 18.92
CA GLY A 71 35.31 -15.89 19.57
C GLY A 71 34.74 -14.49 19.74
N ASP A 72 35.45 -13.42 19.34
CA ASP A 72 34.93 -12.07 19.41
C ASP A 72 33.78 -11.87 18.39
N SER A 73 32.65 -11.36 18.84
CA SER A 73 31.55 -10.98 17.94
C SER A 73 31.95 -9.77 17.11
N ILE A 74 31.88 -9.91 15.78
CA ILE A 74 32.20 -8.84 14.83
C ILE A 74 30.97 -8.29 14.13
N GLY A 75 29.83 -8.99 14.19
CA GLY A 75 28.59 -8.57 13.59
C GLY A 75 27.57 -9.68 13.42
N MET A 76 26.65 -9.45 12.49
CA MET A 76 25.57 -10.36 12.13
C MET A 76 25.43 -10.41 10.60
N CYS A 77 25.18 -11.58 10.03
CA CYS A 77 24.76 -11.68 8.65
C CYS A 77 23.51 -10.83 8.42
N SER A 78 23.47 -10.11 7.32
CA SER A 78 22.37 -9.17 7.06
C SER A 78 21.03 -9.91 6.86
N PRO A 79 19.97 -9.59 7.61
CA PRO A 79 18.67 -10.21 7.41
C PRO A 79 17.83 -9.52 6.32
N THR A 80 18.20 -8.30 5.91
CA THR A 80 17.52 -7.47 4.90
C THR A 80 18.48 -6.45 4.32
N VAL A 81 18.20 -5.96 3.13
CA VAL A 81 19.05 -5.02 2.37
C VAL A 81 18.97 -3.59 2.94
N CYS A 82 17.78 -3.11 3.30
CA CYS A 82 17.57 -1.71 3.70
C CYS A 82 18.39 -1.27 4.92
N TYR A 83 18.78 -2.18 5.82
CA TYR A 83 19.59 -1.85 6.98
C TYR A 83 20.95 -1.25 6.62
N HIS A 84 21.53 -1.66 5.49
CA HIS A 84 22.78 -1.08 5.00
C HIS A 84 22.61 0.37 4.54
N CYS A 85 21.47 0.68 3.90
CA CYS A 85 21.14 2.05 3.54
C CYS A 85 21.00 2.93 4.79
N TYR A 86 20.27 2.48 5.82
CA TYR A 86 20.14 3.23 7.07
C TYR A 86 21.45 3.39 7.81
N SER A 87 22.30 2.36 7.77
CA SER A 87 23.67 2.43 8.34
C SER A 87 24.54 3.47 7.62
N MET A 88 24.42 3.56 6.29
CA MET A 88 25.13 4.55 5.47
C MET A 88 24.67 5.97 5.79
N LEU A 89 23.40 6.18 6.05
CA LEU A 89 22.80 7.48 6.33
C LEU A 89 22.90 7.89 7.80
N SER A 90 23.37 7.00 8.68
CA SER A 90 23.48 7.26 10.11
C SER A 90 24.33 8.49 10.40
N ASP A 91 23.80 9.40 11.23
CA ASP A 91 24.47 10.62 11.68
C ASP A 91 24.91 11.55 10.51
N ARG A 92 24.18 11.51 9.39
CA ARG A 92 24.47 12.35 8.23
C ARG A 92 23.30 13.28 7.92
N GLU A 93 23.61 14.47 7.42
CA GLU A 93 22.64 15.39 6.85
C GLU A 93 22.08 14.81 5.55
N LEU A 94 20.75 14.78 5.42
CA LEU A 94 20.04 14.34 4.24
C LEU A 94 19.40 15.54 3.54
N ILE A 95 19.90 15.89 2.35
CA ILE A 95 19.33 16.98 1.57
C ILE A 95 18.14 16.46 0.77
N GLY A 96 16.92 16.77 1.25
CA GLY A 96 15.66 16.43 0.60
C GLY A 96 15.30 14.96 0.64
N ASN A 97 14.29 14.59 -0.14
CA ASN A 97 13.83 13.20 -0.27
C ASN A 97 14.82 12.38 -1.11
N LYS A 98 15.07 11.14 -0.73
CA LYS A 98 16.00 10.24 -1.43
C LYS A 98 15.42 8.86 -1.66
N SER A 99 15.78 8.28 -2.78
CA SER A 99 15.52 6.88 -3.09
C SER A 99 16.83 6.13 -3.37
N PHE A 100 16.90 4.89 -2.90
CA PHE A 100 18.05 4.01 -3.07
C PHE A 100 17.59 2.64 -3.54
N THR A 101 18.47 1.90 -4.20
CA THR A 101 18.21 0.51 -4.57
C THR A 101 19.46 -0.33 -4.36
N ALA A 102 19.27 -1.54 -3.90
CA ALA A 102 20.34 -2.51 -3.76
C ALA A 102 19.85 -3.94 -3.86
N THR A 103 20.74 -4.83 -4.27
CA THR A 103 20.57 -6.28 -4.17
C THR A 103 21.69 -6.85 -3.33
N GLY A 104 21.37 -7.78 -2.44
CA GLY A 104 22.36 -8.40 -1.56
C GLY A 104 21.94 -9.76 -1.03
N LYS A 105 22.93 -10.53 -0.54
CA LYS A 105 22.67 -11.78 0.17
C LYS A 105 22.20 -11.49 1.58
N CYS A 106 21.07 -12.10 1.93
CA CYS A 106 20.47 -12.05 3.27
C CYS A 106 20.51 -13.42 3.91
N THR A 107 20.56 -13.45 5.25
CA THR A 107 20.57 -14.70 6.02
C THR A 107 19.52 -14.61 7.12
N ARG A 108 18.61 -15.59 7.14
CA ARG A 108 17.64 -15.82 8.22
C ARG A 108 17.60 -17.31 8.50
N ILE A 109 17.89 -17.68 9.73
CA ILE A 109 17.81 -19.08 10.16
C ILE A 109 16.34 -19.43 10.38
N GLU A 110 15.88 -20.44 9.66
CA GLU A 110 14.49 -20.90 9.70
C GLU A 110 14.46 -22.35 10.18
N ASP A 111 13.32 -22.80 10.74
CA ASP A 111 13.18 -24.19 11.19
C ASP A 111 13.15 -25.18 10.00
N GLU A 112 12.57 -24.75 8.89
CA GLU A 112 12.53 -25.47 7.61
C GLU A 112 13.55 -24.88 6.63
N GLY A 113 14.06 -25.70 5.71
CA GLY A 113 15.10 -25.28 4.76
C GLY A 113 15.30 -26.28 3.63
N ASP A 114 14.25 -27.03 3.27
CA ASP A 114 14.34 -28.14 2.33
C ASP A 114 13.86 -27.79 0.90
N SER A 115 13.48 -26.53 0.68
CA SER A 115 13.04 -26.02 -0.62
C SER A 115 13.45 -24.57 -0.86
N LEU A 116 13.29 -24.07 -2.09
CA LEU A 116 13.52 -22.66 -2.42
C LEU A 116 12.48 -21.72 -1.77
N GLU A 117 11.43 -22.23 -1.14
CA GLU A 117 10.47 -21.43 -0.38
C GLU A 117 11.04 -20.94 0.94
N ARG A 118 11.98 -21.67 1.54
CA ARG A 118 12.60 -21.37 2.84
C ARG A 118 14.11 -21.56 2.77
N LEU A 119 14.82 -20.50 2.42
CA LEU A 119 16.28 -20.48 2.35
C LEU A 119 16.86 -19.82 3.59
N PHE A 120 17.95 -20.36 4.11
CA PHE A 120 18.74 -19.70 5.15
C PHE A 120 19.57 -18.55 4.58
N ASN A 121 20.05 -18.72 3.35
CA ASN A 121 20.78 -17.70 2.62
C ASN A 121 20.13 -17.48 1.27
N PHE A 122 19.65 -16.27 1.02
CA PHE A 122 18.88 -15.89 -0.16
C PHE A 122 19.26 -14.50 -0.66
N THR A 123 18.89 -14.18 -1.88
CA THR A 123 19.11 -12.85 -2.48
C THR A 123 17.86 -12.01 -2.34
N MET A 124 18.00 -10.80 -1.80
CA MET A 124 16.93 -9.82 -1.70
C MET A 124 17.28 -8.59 -2.53
N SER A 125 16.33 -8.10 -3.31
CA SER A 125 16.45 -6.86 -4.06
C SER A 125 15.42 -5.87 -3.51
N GLU A 126 15.84 -4.64 -3.19
CA GLU A 126 14.99 -3.64 -2.53
C GLU A 126 15.10 -2.27 -3.22
N ILE A 127 13.99 -1.52 -3.15
CA ILE A 127 13.91 -0.08 -3.40
C ILE A 127 13.57 0.58 -2.05
N ILE A 128 14.37 1.56 -1.64
CA ILE A 128 14.34 2.15 -0.30
C ILE A 128 14.08 3.64 -0.43
N PHE A 129 13.15 4.17 0.35
CA PHE A 129 12.75 5.57 0.38
C PHE A 129 13.05 6.17 1.74
N VAL A 130 13.64 7.37 1.75
CA VAL A 130 14.00 8.13 2.97
C VAL A 130 13.68 9.60 2.73
N GLY A 131 12.88 10.21 3.59
CA GLY A 131 12.49 11.60 3.43
C GLY A 131 11.30 11.99 4.29
N THR A 132 10.44 12.86 3.77
CA THR A 132 9.19 13.24 4.45
C THR A 132 8.24 12.05 4.52
N GLN A 133 7.32 12.08 5.50
CA GLN A 133 6.29 11.03 5.62
C GLN A 133 5.48 10.89 4.33
N ASN A 134 5.08 12.03 3.75
CA ASN A 134 4.29 12.05 2.52
C ASN A 134 5.05 11.43 1.33
N TYR A 135 6.32 11.79 1.16
CA TYR A 135 7.16 11.22 0.11
C TYR A 135 7.25 9.70 0.20
N CYS A 136 7.49 9.16 1.40
CA CYS A 136 7.58 7.72 1.59
C CYS A 136 6.26 7.01 1.24
N GLU A 137 5.13 7.61 1.61
CA GLU A 137 3.80 7.06 1.34
C GLU A 137 3.45 7.08 -0.14
N GLU A 138 3.69 8.18 -0.83
CA GLU A 138 3.48 8.32 -2.27
C GLU A 138 4.40 7.36 -3.04
N SER A 139 5.69 7.31 -2.67
CA SER A 139 6.63 6.39 -3.31
C SER A 139 6.24 4.92 -3.14
N LEU A 140 5.71 4.52 -1.97
CA LEU A 140 5.18 3.15 -1.80
C LEU A 140 3.96 2.89 -2.68
N SER A 141 3.09 3.86 -2.84
CA SER A 141 1.93 3.75 -3.73
C SER A 141 2.38 3.57 -5.18
N ASP A 142 3.33 4.38 -5.62
CA ASP A 142 3.86 4.32 -6.98
C ASP A 142 4.63 3.02 -7.24
N VAL A 143 5.49 2.57 -6.30
CA VAL A 143 6.20 1.31 -6.48
C VAL A 143 5.25 0.13 -6.53
N MET A 144 4.19 0.14 -5.71
CA MET A 144 3.16 -0.90 -5.76
C MET A 144 2.46 -0.94 -7.12
N TYR A 145 2.18 0.22 -7.71
CA TYR A 145 1.61 0.32 -9.05
C TYR A 145 2.53 -0.31 -10.12
N TYR A 146 3.82 0.04 -10.14
CA TYR A 146 4.76 -0.51 -11.12
C TYR A 146 5.04 -2.01 -10.92
N VAL A 147 5.17 -2.44 -9.68
CA VAL A 147 5.28 -3.86 -9.32
C VAL A 147 4.07 -4.64 -9.81
N LYS A 148 2.87 -4.09 -9.61
CA LYS A 148 1.64 -4.68 -10.10
C LYS A 148 1.63 -4.81 -11.63
N GLN A 149 2.00 -3.75 -12.36
CA GLN A 149 2.10 -3.81 -13.82
C GLN A 149 3.05 -4.92 -14.28
N PHE A 150 4.19 -5.05 -13.59
CA PHE A 150 5.15 -6.10 -13.87
C PHE A 150 4.57 -7.50 -13.61
N LEU A 151 4.00 -7.74 -12.44
CA LEU A 151 3.42 -9.05 -12.07
C LEU A 151 2.28 -9.46 -13.01
N ASP A 152 1.43 -8.51 -13.37
CA ASP A 152 0.38 -8.71 -14.37
C ASP A 152 0.96 -9.02 -15.76
N GLY A 153 2.01 -8.29 -16.16
CA GLY A 153 2.67 -8.44 -17.44
C GLY A 153 3.31 -9.81 -17.64
N ILE A 154 3.89 -10.39 -16.59
CA ILE A 154 4.39 -11.76 -16.59
C ILE A 154 3.29 -12.79 -16.34
N GLY A 155 2.07 -12.36 -16.05
CA GLY A 155 0.90 -13.22 -15.80
C GLY A 155 1.04 -14.08 -14.55
N LEU A 156 1.62 -13.53 -13.47
CA LEU A 156 1.69 -14.19 -12.17
C LEU A 156 0.31 -14.16 -11.51
N ILE A 157 -0.07 -15.23 -10.83
CA ILE A 157 -1.28 -15.29 -9.99
C ILE A 157 -0.86 -14.93 -8.57
N TYR A 158 -1.36 -13.78 -8.07
CA TYR A 158 -0.96 -13.23 -6.80
C TYR A 158 -2.05 -12.34 -6.19
N LYS A 159 -1.88 -11.97 -4.91
CA LYS A 159 -2.67 -10.95 -4.22
C LYS A 159 -1.78 -10.07 -3.34
N PHE A 160 -2.24 -8.85 -3.03
CA PHE A 160 -1.66 -8.03 -1.97
C PHE A 160 -2.46 -8.25 -0.68
N GLU A 161 -1.76 -8.46 0.44
CA GLU A 161 -2.41 -8.69 1.74
C GLU A 161 -1.71 -7.90 2.84
N ILE A 162 -2.49 -7.24 3.71
CA ILE A 162 -1.93 -6.58 4.89
C ILE A 162 -1.44 -7.66 5.85
N ALA A 163 -0.16 -7.63 6.16
CA ALA A 163 0.50 -8.65 6.93
C ALA A 163 1.16 -8.11 8.21
N ASN A 164 1.53 -9.04 9.07
CA ASN A 164 2.32 -8.78 10.27
C ASN A 164 3.64 -9.54 10.20
N ASP A 165 4.71 -8.94 10.72
CA ASP A 165 5.94 -9.67 10.93
C ASP A 165 5.74 -10.77 11.99
N PRO A 166 6.42 -11.92 11.85
CA PRO A 166 6.40 -12.99 12.82
C PRO A 166 7.23 -12.63 14.05
N PHE A 167 6.81 -11.62 14.81
CA PHE A 167 7.50 -11.21 16.03
C PHE A 167 7.51 -12.32 17.08
N PHE A 168 8.64 -12.46 17.77
CA PHE A 168 8.84 -13.37 18.89
C PHE A 168 8.99 -12.58 20.21
N GLY A 169 8.76 -13.24 21.36
CA GLY A 169 8.89 -12.63 22.68
C GLY A 169 7.60 -12.05 23.28
N ASN A 170 7.71 -11.55 24.53
CA ASN A 170 6.57 -11.20 25.39
C ASN A 170 5.66 -10.06 24.90
N LYS A 171 6.10 -9.26 23.93
CA LYS A 171 5.30 -8.16 23.35
C LYS A 171 4.90 -8.42 21.89
N SER A 172 5.06 -9.65 21.40
CA SER A 172 4.83 -10.00 19.99
C SER A 172 3.40 -9.69 19.52
N GLU A 173 2.39 -10.07 20.30
CA GLU A 173 0.98 -9.85 19.95
C GLU A 173 0.59 -8.35 19.87
N LEU A 174 1.13 -7.53 20.78
CA LEU A 174 0.90 -6.07 20.72
C LEU A 174 1.58 -5.45 19.51
N LYS A 175 2.81 -5.87 19.19
CA LYS A 175 3.53 -5.41 17.99
C LYS A 175 2.80 -5.82 16.71
N LYS A 176 2.36 -7.08 16.61
CA LYS A 176 1.56 -7.57 15.46
C LYS A 176 0.27 -6.77 15.28
N ARG A 177 -0.50 -6.57 16.37
CA ARG A 177 -1.73 -5.77 16.32
C ARG A 177 -1.48 -4.32 15.90
N ALA A 178 -0.42 -3.69 16.41
CA ALA A 178 -0.07 -2.33 16.05
C ALA A 178 0.31 -2.22 14.56
N GLN A 179 1.14 -3.14 14.05
CA GLN A 179 1.55 -3.19 12.64
C GLN A 179 0.33 -3.44 11.72
N HIS A 180 -0.52 -4.39 12.07
CA HIS A 180 -1.74 -4.67 11.30
C HIS A 180 -2.71 -3.49 11.28
N LEU A 181 -2.91 -2.82 12.42
CA LEU A 181 -3.80 -1.66 12.52
C LEU A 181 -3.27 -0.44 11.75
N SER A 182 -1.96 -0.29 11.64
CA SER A 182 -1.35 0.81 10.88
C SER A 182 -1.28 0.55 9.38
N GLY A 183 -1.47 -0.72 8.94
CA GLY A 183 -1.23 -1.14 7.55
C GLY A 183 0.23 -0.95 7.13
N ALA A 184 1.17 -0.97 8.09
CA ALA A 184 2.58 -0.64 7.84
C ALA A 184 3.33 -1.70 7.01
N LYS A 185 2.73 -2.86 6.77
CA LYS A 185 3.29 -3.92 5.93
C LYS A 185 2.24 -4.53 5.01
N ILE A 186 2.55 -4.62 3.73
CA ILE A 186 1.77 -5.36 2.74
C ILE A 186 2.67 -6.45 2.17
N GLU A 187 2.19 -7.67 2.13
CA GLU A 187 2.86 -8.79 1.46
C GLU A 187 2.27 -9.04 0.08
N ILE A 188 3.13 -9.46 -0.84
CA ILE A 188 2.78 -9.94 -2.16
C ILE A 188 2.74 -11.45 -2.07
N LEU A 189 1.53 -12.00 -1.97
CA LEU A 189 1.31 -13.45 -1.84
C LEU A 189 1.06 -14.04 -3.22
N ALA A 190 1.91 -14.94 -3.67
CA ALA A 190 1.73 -15.67 -4.91
C ALA A 190 1.21 -17.09 -4.64
N GLU A 191 0.27 -17.54 -5.47
CA GLU A 191 -0.34 -18.87 -5.32
C GLU A 191 0.63 -19.98 -5.66
N ILE A 192 0.60 -21.06 -4.87
CA ILE A 192 1.25 -22.33 -5.21
C ILE A 192 0.23 -23.22 -5.93
N PRO A 193 0.46 -23.56 -7.20
CA PRO A 193 -0.47 -24.36 -7.96
C PRO A 193 -0.77 -25.71 -7.29
N ASN A 194 -2.04 -26.10 -7.27
CA ASN A 194 -2.54 -27.36 -6.72
C ASN A 194 -2.42 -27.54 -5.20
N GLU A 195 -2.03 -26.50 -4.44
CA GLU A 195 -1.82 -26.61 -2.98
C GLU A 195 -2.72 -25.71 -2.15
N ASN A 196 -3.73 -25.10 -2.67
CA ASN A 196 -4.66 -24.19 -1.93
C ASN A 196 -3.96 -23.30 -0.88
N ARG A 197 -2.77 -22.80 -1.17
CA ARG A 197 -1.98 -21.89 -0.34
C ARG A 197 -1.22 -20.89 -1.19
N SER A 198 -0.84 -19.81 -0.55
CA SER A 198 0.00 -18.76 -1.14
C SER A 198 1.25 -18.55 -0.30
N ILE A 199 2.31 -18.04 -0.92
CA ILE A 199 3.57 -17.73 -0.25
C ILE A 199 3.99 -16.28 -0.55
N ALA A 200 4.52 -15.58 0.46
CA ALA A 200 5.02 -14.22 0.29
C ALA A 200 6.29 -14.21 -0.55
N ILE A 201 6.23 -13.58 -1.73
CA ILE A 201 7.38 -13.39 -2.63
C ILE A 201 8.02 -12.02 -2.49
N GLY A 202 7.34 -11.06 -1.89
CA GLY A 202 7.83 -9.72 -1.65
C GLY A 202 6.98 -8.98 -0.61
N SER A 203 7.43 -7.80 -0.22
CA SER A 203 6.70 -6.95 0.71
C SER A 203 6.97 -5.46 0.49
N ILE A 204 5.99 -4.66 0.89
CA ILE A 204 6.00 -3.21 0.91
C ILE A 204 5.89 -2.80 2.38
N ASN A 205 6.82 -1.98 2.86
CA ASN A 205 6.92 -1.67 4.29
C ASN A 205 7.04 -0.16 4.50
N LEU A 206 6.20 0.39 5.38
CA LEU A 206 6.31 1.75 5.89
C LEU A 206 6.83 1.69 7.33
N HIS A 207 8.03 2.21 7.57
CA HIS A 207 8.68 2.09 8.89
C HIS A 207 8.42 3.30 9.78
N HIS A 208 7.85 4.40 9.23
CA HIS A 208 7.70 5.66 9.93
C HIS A 208 9.06 6.12 10.53
N LYS A 209 9.06 6.55 11.80
CA LYS A 209 10.25 7.06 12.49
C LYS A 209 11.19 5.98 13.04
N LYS A 210 10.82 4.70 12.98
CA LYS A 210 11.59 3.62 13.65
C LYS A 210 13.09 3.66 13.34
N PHE A 211 13.45 3.69 12.06
CA PHE A 211 14.85 3.70 11.66
C PHE A 211 15.45 5.12 11.61
N ILE A 212 14.59 6.14 11.49
CA ILE A 212 14.98 7.53 11.64
C ILE A 212 15.58 7.74 13.04
N ASP A 213 14.84 7.39 14.08
CA ASP A 213 15.24 7.58 15.48
C ASP A 213 16.43 6.68 15.84
N ASN A 214 16.42 5.42 15.41
CA ASN A 214 17.44 4.44 15.76
C ASN A 214 18.82 4.72 15.13
N PHE A 215 18.84 5.24 13.90
CA PHE A 215 20.06 5.54 13.15
C PHE A 215 20.43 7.02 13.15
N ASN A 216 19.64 7.87 13.82
CA ASN A 216 19.81 9.33 13.82
C ASN A 216 19.93 9.87 12.38
N ILE A 217 18.91 9.59 11.55
CA ILE A 217 18.82 10.06 10.16
C ILE A 217 18.07 11.38 10.13
N ASP A 218 18.56 12.35 9.40
CA ASP A 218 17.90 13.65 9.22
C ASP A 218 16.74 13.55 8.20
N ALA A 219 15.67 12.89 8.61
CA ALA A 219 14.45 12.70 7.83
C ALA A 219 13.24 12.46 8.74
N GLU A 220 12.05 12.30 8.18
CA GLU A 220 10.81 12.03 8.94
C GLU A 220 10.39 10.57 8.87
N CYS A 221 10.74 9.87 7.79
CA CYS A 221 10.21 8.54 7.49
C CYS A 221 11.19 7.71 6.67
N THR A 222 11.12 6.40 6.86
CA THR A 222 11.70 5.42 5.95
C THR A 222 10.66 4.42 5.47
N ALA A 223 10.83 3.95 4.23
CA ALA A 223 9.98 2.94 3.63
C ALA A 223 10.79 2.06 2.67
N CYS A 224 10.32 0.87 2.36
CA CYS A 224 10.92 0.05 1.33
C CYS A 224 9.93 -0.90 0.65
N PHE A 225 10.28 -1.27 -0.56
CA PHE A 225 9.74 -2.42 -1.28
C PHE A 225 10.87 -3.40 -1.51
N GLY A 226 10.61 -4.71 -1.36
CA GLY A 226 11.60 -5.74 -1.66
C GLY A 226 11.00 -7.10 -1.90
N TRP A 227 11.74 -7.95 -2.62
CA TRP A 227 11.41 -9.35 -2.85
C TRP A 227 12.63 -10.27 -2.76
N GLY A 228 12.36 -11.53 -2.40
CA GLY A 228 13.37 -12.59 -2.40
C GLY A 228 13.42 -13.25 -3.78
N LEU A 229 14.57 -13.15 -4.46
CA LEU A 229 14.68 -13.51 -5.87
C LEU A 229 14.47 -15.01 -6.07
N GLU A 230 15.08 -15.87 -5.27
CA GLU A 230 14.99 -17.32 -5.41
C GLU A 230 13.57 -17.83 -5.20
N ARG A 231 12.88 -17.32 -4.17
CA ARG A 231 11.50 -17.69 -3.89
C ARG A 231 10.55 -17.23 -4.98
N PHE A 232 10.74 -16.00 -5.49
CA PHE A 232 9.97 -15.46 -6.59
C PHE A 232 10.07 -16.35 -7.84
N ILE A 233 11.30 -16.65 -8.28
CA ILE A 233 11.53 -17.49 -9.47
C ILE A 233 10.97 -18.90 -9.25
N HIS A 234 11.13 -19.48 -8.05
CA HIS A 234 10.56 -20.77 -7.72
C HIS A 234 9.04 -20.81 -7.95
N VAL A 235 8.31 -19.85 -7.38
CA VAL A 235 6.86 -19.76 -7.53
C VAL A 235 6.46 -19.51 -8.99
N LEU A 236 7.20 -18.63 -9.68
CA LEU A 236 6.96 -18.35 -11.09
C LEU A 236 7.12 -19.63 -11.95
N MET A 237 8.16 -20.43 -11.70
CA MET A 237 8.35 -21.72 -12.37
C MET A 237 7.21 -22.70 -12.09
N LEU A 238 6.75 -22.78 -10.84
CA LEU A 238 5.60 -23.62 -10.48
C LEU A 238 4.32 -23.19 -11.22
N GLN A 239 4.06 -21.90 -11.33
CA GLN A 239 2.86 -21.39 -12.02
C GLN A 239 2.94 -21.50 -13.54
N LYS A 240 4.13 -21.37 -14.13
CA LYS A 240 4.31 -21.41 -15.58
C LYS A 240 4.52 -22.83 -16.12
N GLY A 241 4.88 -23.77 -15.25
CA GLY A 241 5.19 -25.16 -15.66
C GLY A 241 6.35 -25.19 -16.67
N ASP A 242 6.14 -25.89 -17.75
CA ASP A 242 7.15 -26.06 -18.81
C ASP A 242 7.29 -24.83 -19.75
N LYS A 243 6.60 -23.74 -19.48
CA LYS A 243 6.72 -22.54 -20.32
C LYS A 243 8.06 -21.88 -20.11
N PRO A 244 8.80 -21.54 -21.18
CA PRO A 244 10.06 -20.83 -21.05
C PRO A 244 9.86 -19.46 -20.42
N LEU A 245 10.52 -19.18 -19.29
CA LEU A 245 10.38 -17.90 -18.60
C LEU A 245 10.99 -16.72 -19.37
N PHE A 246 11.92 -16.99 -20.32
CA PHE A 246 12.49 -15.93 -21.17
C PHE A 246 11.48 -15.31 -22.13
N GLU A 247 10.34 -15.96 -22.38
CA GLU A 247 9.24 -15.41 -23.19
C GLU A 247 8.36 -14.43 -22.42
N LEU A 248 8.56 -14.29 -21.10
CA LEU A 248 7.79 -13.39 -20.28
C LEU A 248 8.17 -11.92 -20.52
N LYS A 249 7.21 -11.03 -20.31
CA LYS A 249 7.42 -9.59 -20.47
C LYS A 249 8.06 -8.99 -19.21
N TRP A 250 9.36 -9.21 -19.01
CA TRP A 250 10.11 -8.71 -17.87
C TRP A 250 10.21 -7.19 -17.77
N ASP A 251 9.80 -6.46 -18.80
CA ASP A 251 9.78 -5.00 -18.88
C ASP A 251 8.37 -4.44 -19.14
N SER A 252 7.34 -5.16 -18.68
CA SER A 252 5.94 -4.81 -18.91
C SER A 252 5.47 -3.54 -18.19
N PHE A 253 6.22 -3.05 -17.20
CA PHE A 253 5.92 -1.78 -16.53
C PHE A 253 6.45 -0.60 -17.35
N GLN A 254 5.69 0.50 -17.38
CA GLN A 254 6.06 1.72 -18.11
C GLN A 254 5.83 2.94 -17.24
N ARG A 255 6.73 3.92 -17.33
CA ARG A 255 6.53 5.25 -16.75
C ARG A 255 5.24 5.83 -17.33
N ASN A 256 4.32 6.21 -16.50
CA ASN A 256 3.02 6.73 -16.93
C ASN A 256 3.17 8.15 -17.47
N THR A 257 3.71 8.30 -18.69
CA THR A 257 3.88 9.58 -19.37
C THR A 257 2.65 10.00 -20.18
N ASN A 258 1.67 9.10 -20.34
CA ASN A 258 0.43 9.39 -21.05
C ASN A 258 -0.75 8.86 -20.23
N LYS A 259 -1.44 9.75 -19.51
CA LYS A 259 -2.74 9.49 -18.94
C LYS A 259 -3.71 9.07 -20.05
N PHE A 260 -4.06 7.82 -20.00
CA PHE A 260 -5.19 7.13 -20.59
C PHE A 260 -5.92 7.83 -21.74
N LYS A 261 -5.75 7.31 -22.95
CA LYS A 261 -6.77 7.41 -24.01
C LYS A 261 -7.57 6.11 -24.02
N SER A 262 -8.83 6.28 -23.71
CA SER A 262 -10.01 5.48 -23.85
C SER A 262 -9.93 4.22 -24.73
N ASP A 263 -10.22 3.05 -24.16
CA ASP A 263 -11.23 2.11 -24.67
C ASP A 263 -11.68 1.23 -23.50
N ILE A 264 -12.87 1.54 -23.01
CA ILE A 264 -13.44 0.88 -21.84
C ILE A 264 -14.11 -0.42 -22.30
N ARG A 265 -13.43 -1.54 -22.09
CA ARG A 265 -14.11 -2.84 -21.94
C ARG A 265 -13.87 -3.33 -20.55
N LEU A 266 -14.93 -3.35 -19.74
CA LEU A 266 -14.98 -3.96 -18.43
C LEU A 266 -14.66 -5.46 -18.52
N ASN A 267 -13.40 -5.83 -18.37
CA ASN A 267 -13.03 -7.19 -18.04
C ASN A 267 -12.89 -7.25 -16.51
N THR A 268 -14.02 -7.45 -15.84
CA THR A 268 -14.05 -7.72 -14.41
C THR A 268 -13.49 -9.12 -14.16
N ILE A 269 -12.31 -9.21 -13.60
CA ILE A 269 -11.80 -10.46 -13.02
C ILE A 269 -12.05 -10.33 -11.52
N LYS A 270 -13.00 -11.11 -11.01
CA LYS A 270 -13.29 -11.22 -9.59
C LYS A 270 -12.16 -12.03 -8.94
N ASN A 271 -11.44 -11.45 -7.99
CA ASN A 271 -10.66 -12.19 -7.01
C ASN A 271 -11.52 -12.44 -5.77
N GLU A 272 -11.27 -13.53 -5.03
CA GLU A 272 -12.14 -14.06 -3.97
C GLU A 272 -12.47 -13.11 -2.81
N ASP A 273 -11.84 -11.92 -2.72
CA ASP A 273 -11.94 -10.99 -1.58
C ASP A 273 -12.49 -9.60 -1.94
N SER A 274 -13.48 -9.50 -2.85
CA SER A 274 -14.07 -8.19 -3.25
C SER A 274 -13.07 -7.22 -3.88
N TRP A 275 -12.02 -7.75 -4.49
CA TRP A 275 -11.10 -6.99 -5.30
C TRP A 275 -11.51 -7.09 -6.76
N TYR A 276 -11.75 -5.94 -7.36
CA TYR A 276 -12.18 -5.84 -8.75
C TYR A 276 -11.08 -5.18 -9.57
N ARG A 277 -10.92 -5.65 -10.79
CA ARG A 277 -9.97 -5.10 -11.74
C ARG A 277 -10.72 -4.33 -12.82
N PHE A 278 -10.47 -3.01 -12.88
CA PHE A 278 -10.96 -2.13 -13.93
C PHE A 278 -9.77 -1.62 -14.73
N GLN A 279 -9.76 -1.82 -16.06
CA GLN A 279 -8.70 -1.36 -16.98
C GLN A 279 -7.27 -1.63 -16.50
N GLY A 280 -7.05 -2.76 -15.84
CA GLY A 280 -5.74 -3.14 -15.32
C GLY A 280 -5.46 -2.69 -13.89
N GLU A 281 -6.27 -1.86 -13.28
CA GLU A 281 -6.14 -1.44 -11.88
C GLU A 281 -7.03 -2.26 -10.95
N HIS A 282 -6.58 -2.48 -9.70
CA HIS A 282 -7.32 -3.20 -8.68
C HIS A 282 -8.00 -2.22 -7.74
N TYR A 283 -9.25 -2.52 -7.41
CA TYR A 283 -10.06 -1.77 -6.47
C TYR A 283 -10.61 -2.71 -5.40
N TRP A 284 -10.50 -2.30 -4.17
CA TRP A 284 -11.24 -2.94 -3.10
C TRP A 284 -12.64 -2.36 -3.08
N VAL A 285 -13.62 -3.19 -3.44
CA VAL A 285 -15.03 -2.84 -3.41
C VAL A 285 -15.58 -3.18 -2.04
N CYS A 286 -16.21 -2.21 -1.40
CA CYS A 286 -16.64 -2.34 -0.02
C CYS A 286 -18.02 -1.71 0.20
N GLU A 287 -18.69 -2.15 1.25
CA GLU A 287 -19.93 -1.55 1.72
C GLU A 287 -20.02 -1.52 3.23
N ARG A 288 -20.87 -0.64 3.74
CA ARG A 288 -21.22 -0.55 5.13
C ARG A 288 -22.72 -0.72 5.27
N ASP A 289 -23.15 -1.78 5.99
CA ASP A 289 -24.54 -2.03 6.29
C ASP A 289 -25.00 -1.14 7.45
N LEU A 290 -25.73 -0.08 7.10
CA LEU A 290 -26.18 0.93 8.04
C LEU A 290 -27.22 0.40 9.05
N ASN A 291 -27.88 -0.73 8.77
CA ASN A 291 -28.85 -1.33 9.67
C ASN A 291 -28.20 -2.19 10.76
N LYS A 292 -27.06 -2.80 10.47
CA LYS A 292 -26.33 -3.66 11.42
C LYS A 292 -25.51 -2.90 12.44
N LEU A 293 -25.20 -1.63 12.19
CA LEU A 293 -24.35 -0.84 13.05
C LEU A 293 -25.15 0.16 13.87
N GLN A 294 -24.74 0.34 15.12
CA GLN A 294 -25.24 1.42 15.96
C GLN A 294 -24.30 2.60 15.81
N PHE A 295 -24.80 3.70 15.27
CA PHE A 295 -24.11 4.98 15.17
C PHE A 295 -24.81 6.00 16.04
N GLU A 296 -24.02 6.80 16.74
CA GLU A 296 -24.50 7.93 17.51
C GLU A 296 -23.94 9.21 16.91
N TYR A 297 -24.79 10.21 16.76
CA TYR A 297 -24.38 11.54 16.35
C TYR A 297 -23.57 12.18 17.48
N ASP A 298 -22.30 12.46 17.22
CA ASP A 298 -21.41 13.06 18.24
C ASP A 298 -21.28 14.57 18.11
N GLY A 299 -21.67 15.17 16.97
CA GLY A 299 -21.61 16.60 16.70
C GLY A 299 -20.22 17.22 16.79
N LEU A 300 -19.17 16.39 16.85
CA LEU A 300 -17.80 16.86 17.01
C LEU A 300 -17.28 17.50 15.72
N PHE A 301 -16.29 18.37 15.86
CA PHE A 301 -15.53 18.96 14.76
C PHE A 301 -16.40 19.70 13.72
N GLY A 302 -17.48 20.36 14.14
CA GLY A 302 -18.28 21.21 13.26
C GLY A 302 -18.82 20.46 12.03
N PHE A 303 -19.39 19.26 12.21
CA PHE A 303 -19.97 18.47 11.13
C PHE A 303 -21.12 19.22 10.45
N VAL A 304 -21.07 19.29 9.11
CA VAL A 304 -22.02 20.02 8.27
C VAL A 304 -22.48 19.14 7.12
N VAL A 305 -23.78 19.19 6.84
CA VAL A 305 -24.43 18.58 5.67
C VAL A 305 -24.76 19.69 4.67
N ILE A 306 -24.24 19.59 3.47
CA ILE A 306 -24.47 20.52 2.37
C ILE A 306 -25.27 19.80 1.29
N ASP A 307 -26.58 19.98 1.29
CA ASP A 307 -27.53 19.35 0.38
C ASP A 307 -28.19 20.37 -0.58
N SER A 308 -27.84 21.64 -0.45
CA SER A 308 -28.43 22.72 -1.23
C SER A 308 -27.44 23.88 -1.44
N LEU A 309 -27.69 24.69 -2.47
CA LEU A 309 -26.88 25.88 -2.75
C LEU A 309 -26.93 26.90 -1.62
N SER A 310 -28.06 26.98 -0.91
CA SER A 310 -28.19 27.90 0.25
C SER A 310 -27.26 27.48 1.39
N GLN A 311 -27.17 26.19 1.68
CA GLN A 311 -26.23 25.65 2.64
C GLN A 311 -24.78 25.86 2.19
N LEU A 312 -24.48 25.60 0.91
CA LEU A 312 -23.17 25.85 0.35
C LEU A 312 -22.74 27.32 0.50
N GLN A 313 -23.64 28.25 0.21
CA GLN A 313 -23.35 29.68 0.32
C GLN A 313 -23.07 30.09 1.77
N LYS A 314 -23.78 29.50 2.73
CA LYS A 314 -23.58 29.74 4.16
C LYS A 314 -22.14 29.39 4.61
N TYR A 315 -21.57 28.33 4.09
CA TYR A 315 -20.25 27.82 4.47
C TYR A 315 -19.18 28.06 3.38
N GLN A 316 -19.46 28.96 2.43
CA GLN A 316 -18.61 29.19 1.26
C GLN A 316 -17.17 29.56 1.62
N SER A 317 -16.98 30.42 2.62
CA SER A 317 -15.64 30.88 3.03
C SER A 317 -14.79 29.73 3.56
N GLN A 318 -15.35 28.91 4.44
CA GLN A 318 -14.66 27.78 5.05
C GLN A 318 -14.33 26.69 4.04
N ILE A 319 -15.26 26.42 3.14
CA ILE A 319 -15.09 25.40 2.09
C ILE A 319 -14.03 25.84 1.08
N LYS A 320 -14.03 27.10 0.64
CA LYS A 320 -13.00 27.62 -0.28
C LYS A 320 -11.60 27.53 0.32
N LYS A 321 -11.44 27.89 1.61
CA LYS A 321 -10.16 27.72 2.31
C LYS A 321 -9.69 26.26 2.27
N GLY A 322 -10.58 25.30 2.53
CA GLY A 322 -10.25 23.86 2.45
C GLY A 322 -9.88 23.42 1.04
N ILE A 323 -10.61 23.87 0.01
CA ILE A 323 -10.30 23.57 -1.40
C ILE A 323 -8.92 24.12 -1.78
N ASP A 324 -8.59 25.35 -1.37
CA ASP A 324 -7.30 25.98 -1.64
C ASP A 324 -6.13 25.19 -1.03
N VAL A 325 -6.34 24.59 0.15
CA VAL A 325 -5.34 23.73 0.78
C VAL A 325 -5.27 22.37 0.07
N MET A 326 -6.41 21.72 -0.21
CA MET A 326 -6.46 20.48 -0.95
C MET A 326 -5.73 20.60 -2.30
N THR A 327 -5.95 21.69 -3.00
CA THR A 327 -5.30 21.95 -4.30
C THR A 327 -3.78 21.99 -4.19
N LYS A 328 -3.25 22.50 -3.08
CA LYS A 328 -1.80 22.53 -2.82
C LYS A 328 -1.26 21.16 -2.39
N GLU A 329 -2.03 20.40 -1.61
CA GLU A 329 -1.64 19.08 -1.12
C GLU A 329 -1.69 18.01 -2.23
N LEU A 330 -2.60 18.15 -3.21
CA LEU A 330 -2.84 17.17 -4.28
C LEU A 330 -2.21 17.62 -5.62
N TYR A 331 -1.04 18.20 -5.59
CA TYR A 331 -0.37 18.89 -6.70
C TYR A 331 -0.29 18.10 -8.03
N ASP A 332 -0.36 16.76 -7.99
CA ASP A 332 -0.29 15.87 -9.18
C ASP A 332 -1.62 15.21 -9.56
N TRP A 333 -2.68 15.47 -8.85
CA TRP A 333 -3.98 14.89 -9.15
C TRP A 333 -4.76 15.80 -10.10
N ASN A 334 -4.97 15.39 -11.35
CA ASN A 334 -5.72 16.15 -12.38
C ASN A 334 -7.22 16.28 -12.09
N THR A 335 -7.67 16.13 -10.87
CA THR A 335 -9.02 16.37 -10.39
C THR A 335 -9.05 17.37 -9.27
N ILE A 336 -8.54 18.48 -9.54
CA ILE A 336 -8.89 19.62 -8.73
C ILE A 336 -10.29 20.02 -9.14
N TRP A 337 -11.26 19.63 -8.32
CA TRP A 337 -12.57 20.24 -8.41
C TRP A 337 -12.53 21.55 -7.66
N ASP A 338 -13.01 22.59 -8.30
CA ASP A 338 -13.13 23.90 -7.70
C ASP A 338 -14.53 24.11 -7.09
N PHE A 339 -14.75 25.30 -6.57
CA PHE A 339 -16.04 25.64 -5.96
C PHE A 339 -17.20 25.63 -6.98
N GLN A 340 -16.94 25.84 -8.26
CA GLN A 340 -17.96 25.80 -9.32
C GLN A 340 -18.39 24.35 -9.59
N GLU A 341 -17.45 23.43 -9.65
CA GLU A 341 -17.75 22.00 -9.77
C GLU A 341 -18.54 21.49 -8.55
N LEU A 342 -18.21 21.94 -7.34
CA LEU A 342 -19.00 21.62 -6.14
C LEU A 342 -20.45 22.13 -6.24
N GLN A 343 -20.65 23.36 -6.73
CA GLN A 343 -21.99 23.91 -6.98
C GLN A 343 -22.78 23.05 -7.95
N LYS A 344 -22.15 22.62 -9.05
CA LYS A 344 -22.75 21.73 -10.04
C LYS A 344 -23.15 20.39 -9.43
N ARG A 345 -22.28 19.73 -8.69
CA ARG A 345 -22.57 18.45 -8.03
C ARG A 345 -23.76 18.54 -7.07
N ILE A 346 -23.84 19.60 -6.28
CA ILE A 346 -24.97 19.81 -5.37
C ILE A 346 -26.26 20.01 -6.16
N ASN A 347 -26.25 20.76 -7.27
CA ASN A 347 -27.40 20.89 -8.16
C ASN A 347 -27.82 19.56 -8.80
N ASP A 348 -26.87 18.66 -9.03
CA ASP A 348 -27.12 17.31 -9.56
C ASP A 348 -27.56 16.31 -8.45
N GLY A 349 -27.82 16.79 -7.21
CA GLY A 349 -28.35 16.00 -6.10
C GLY A 349 -27.29 15.25 -5.29
N VAL A 350 -26.01 15.60 -5.43
CA VAL A 350 -24.94 15.09 -4.56
C VAL A 350 -24.96 15.82 -3.23
N ILE A 351 -24.85 15.10 -2.14
CA ILE A 351 -24.70 15.70 -0.80
C ILE A 351 -23.21 15.73 -0.44
N PHE A 352 -22.78 16.90 0.02
CA PHE A 352 -21.42 17.11 0.50
C PHE A 352 -21.39 17.18 2.02
N TYR A 353 -20.65 16.28 2.63
CA TYR A 353 -20.43 16.21 4.08
C TYR A 353 -19.06 16.75 4.43
N CYS A 354 -18.96 17.65 5.35
CA CYS A 354 -17.66 18.17 5.78
C CYS A 354 -17.59 18.45 7.28
N GLN A 355 -16.37 18.53 7.77
CA GLN A 355 -16.06 19.02 9.13
C GLN A 355 -15.31 20.33 9.02
N ILE A 356 -15.75 21.31 9.80
CA ILE A 356 -15.16 22.64 9.85
C ILE A 356 -14.45 22.80 11.19
N VAL A 357 -13.14 22.99 11.14
CA VAL A 357 -12.27 23.24 12.28
C VAL A 357 -11.48 24.50 11.99
N ASP A 358 -11.30 25.38 12.98
CA ASP A 358 -10.57 26.65 12.84
C ASP A 358 -10.99 27.48 11.62
N ASP A 359 -12.30 27.57 11.39
CA ASP A 359 -12.91 28.32 10.28
C ASP A 359 -12.47 27.84 8.88
N MET A 360 -12.15 26.54 8.72
CA MET A 360 -11.80 25.89 7.47
C MET A 360 -12.41 24.50 7.38
N ALA A 361 -12.86 24.08 6.19
CA ALA A 361 -13.24 22.69 5.94
C ALA A 361 -11.97 21.83 5.81
N VAL A 362 -11.77 20.93 6.76
CA VAL A 362 -10.54 20.13 6.89
C VAL A 362 -10.71 18.67 6.53
N HIS A 363 -11.95 18.22 6.42
CA HIS A 363 -12.27 16.82 6.13
C HIS A 363 -13.63 16.76 5.45
N TRP A 364 -13.77 15.94 4.39
CA TRP A 364 -15.03 15.80 3.67
C TRP A 364 -15.18 14.50 2.90
N GLN A 365 -16.45 14.25 2.48
CA GLN A 365 -16.85 13.20 1.57
C GLN A 365 -18.09 13.62 0.79
N PHE A 366 -18.17 13.19 -0.48
CA PHE A 366 -19.38 13.28 -1.29
C PHE A 366 -20.21 12.02 -1.20
N GLN A 367 -21.53 12.16 -1.29
CA GLN A 367 -22.46 11.05 -1.40
C GLN A 367 -23.39 11.23 -2.61
N TRP A 368 -23.43 10.22 -3.44
CA TRP A 368 -24.31 10.11 -4.59
C TRP A 368 -25.48 9.21 -4.29
N PHE A 369 -26.66 9.58 -4.84
CA PHE A 369 -27.91 8.86 -4.66
C PHE A 369 -28.48 8.52 -6.05
N ASN A 370 -29.12 7.36 -6.20
CA ASN A 370 -29.75 6.88 -7.44
C ASN A 370 -28.77 6.62 -8.61
N LYS A 371 -27.84 7.50 -8.87
CA LYS A 371 -26.80 7.34 -9.87
C LYS A 371 -25.45 7.49 -9.23
N VAL A 372 -24.52 6.64 -9.63
CA VAL A 372 -23.11 6.86 -9.40
C VAL A 372 -22.51 7.39 -10.69
N LEU A 373 -21.86 8.53 -10.60
CA LEU A 373 -20.93 8.99 -11.61
C LEU A 373 -19.54 8.66 -11.06
N ILE A 374 -18.98 7.55 -11.49
CA ILE A 374 -17.57 7.25 -11.22
C ILE A 374 -16.77 8.06 -12.26
N SER A 375 -16.79 9.38 -12.11
CA SER A 375 -15.91 10.29 -12.80
C SER A 375 -14.72 10.61 -11.90
N ASP A 376 -13.96 9.61 -11.65
CA ASP A 376 -12.56 9.84 -11.35
C ASP A 376 -11.85 10.16 -12.66
N HIS A 377 -10.73 10.88 -12.67
CA HIS A 377 -9.99 11.26 -13.87
C HIS A 377 -9.75 10.16 -14.87
N LYS A 378 -10.02 8.95 -14.44
CA LYS A 378 -9.75 7.72 -15.17
C LYS A 378 -11.01 7.11 -15.77
N TRP A 379 -12.20 7.43 -15.24
CA TRP A 379 -13.42 6.69 -15.51
C TRP A 379 -14.61 7.63 -15.72
N ASN A 380 -15.18 7.67 -16.90
CA ASN A 380 -16.51 8.21 -17.10
C ASN A 380 -17.52 7.05 -17.08
N LEU A 381 -17.74 6.47 -15.91
CA LEU A 381 -18.72 5.40 -15.73
C LEU A 381 -19.95 5.95 -15.05
N GLU A 382 -21.09 5.83 -15.71
CA GLU A 382 -22.40 6.08 -15.10
C GLU A 382 -23.09 4.75 -14.80
N GLY A 383 -23.60 4.62 -13.58
CA GLY A 383 -24.35 3.44 -13.16
C GLY A 383 -25.53 3.82 -12.26
N VAL A 384 -26.56 3.01 -12.29
CA VAL A 384 -27.70 3.15 -11.38
C VAL A 384 -27.43 2.33 -10.14
N LEU A 385 -27.42 2.98 -8.97
CA LEU A 385 -27.19 2.35 -7.68
C LEU A 385 -28.31 1.37 -7.29
N PRO A 386 -28.00 0.30 -6.54
CA PRO A 386 -29.01 -0.54 -5.92
C PRO A 386 -29.97 0.28 -5.06
N LYS A 387 -31.21 -0.22 -4.93
CA LYS A 387 -32.24 0.46 -4.13
C LYS A 387 -31.78 0.64 -2.67
N ASP A 388 -32.17 1.77 -2.06
CA ASP A 388 -31.84 2.14 -0.68
C ASP A 388 -30.34 2.16 -0.36
N SER A 389 -29.52 2.39 -1.39
CA SER A 389 -28.07 2.53 -1.26
C SER A 389 -27.57 3.88 -1.72
N THR A 390 -26.44 4.28 -1.20
CA THR A 390 -25.71 5.49 -1.56
C THR A 390 -24.25 5.14 -1.84
N TYR A 391 -23.58 5.95 -2.63
CA TYR A 391 -22.16 5.77 -2.95
C TYR A 391 -21.34 6.92 -2.40
N GLY A 392 -20.34 6.60 -1.58
CA GLY A 392 -19.38 7.55 -1.03
C GLY A 392 -18.10 7.63 -1.86
N GLY A 393 -17.70 8.84 -2.20
CA GLY A 393 -16.47 9.06 -2.96
C GLY A 393 -15.83 10.41 -2.70
N HIS A 394 -14.66 10.64 -3.31
CA HIS A 394 -13.87 11.86 -3.17
C HIS A 394 -13.61 12.27 -1.72
N TRP A 395 -13.29 11.28 -0.89
CA TRP A 395 -12.90 11.49 0.49
C TRP A 395 -11.54 12.18 0.58
N TRP A 396 -11.47 13.25 1.37
CA TRP A 396 -10.22 13.95 1.66
C TRP A 396 -10.18 14.42 3.11
N CYS A 397 -8.98 14.40 3.69
CA CYS A 397 -8.70 14.95 5.00
C CYS A 397 -7.36 15.69 4.96
N HIS A 398 -7.36 16.94 5.40
CA HIS A 398 -6.16 17.79 5.45
C HIS A 398 -5.06 17.13 6.29
N GLN A 399 -3.83 17.13 5.80
CA GLN A 399 -2.69 16.40 6.39
C GLN A 399 -2.44 16.81 7.86
N GLU A 400 -2.44 18.09 8.16
CA GLU A 400 -2.21 18.60 9.51
C GLU A 400 -3.29 18.20 10.52
N TYR A 401 -4.48 17.79 10.06
CA TYR A 401 -5.60 17.41 10.93
C TYR A 401 -5.77 15.88 11.06
N ARG A 402 -5.06 15.08 10.27
CA ARG A 402 -5.19 13.61 10.27
C ARG A 402 -4.81 12.97 11.61
N HIS A 403 -3.97 13.61 12.39
CA HIS A 403 -3.54 13.12 13.71
C HIS A 403 -4.57 13.39 14.82
N ILE A 404 -5.57 14.23 14.57
CA ILE A 404 -6.61 14.55 15.57
C ILE A 404 -7.44 13.29 15.83
N ARG A 405 -7.39 12.85 17.08
CA ARG A 405 -8.13 11.67 17.52
C ARG A 405 -9.63 11.85 17.26
N ASN A 406 -10.24 10.84 16.65
CA ASN A 406 -11.66 10.77 16.29
C ASN A 406 -12.14 11.73 15.19
N LEU A 407 -11.31 12.56 14.58
CA LEU A 407 -11.76 13.42 13.48
C LEU A 407 -12.38 12.60 12.35
N ILE A 408 -11.63 11.64 11.81
CA ILE A 408 -12.09 10.77 10.72
C ILE A 408 -13.30 9.91 11.15
N PRO A 409 -13.27 9.16 12.27
CA PRO A 409 -14.44 8.41 12.72
C PRO A 409 -15.70 9.26 12.92
N SER A 410 -15.56 10.47 13.44
CA SER A 410 -16.70 11.38 13.67
C SER A 410 -17.41 11.74 12.37
N LEU A 411 -16.68 12.12 11.30
CA LEU A 411 -17.31 12.40 10.00
C LEU A 411 -18.18 11.20 9.57
N PHE A 412 -17.59 10.00 9.53
CA PHE A 412 -18.26 8.81 9.02
C PHE A 412 -19.39 8.30 9.90
N ASN A 413 -19.32 8.50 11.23
CA ASN A 413 -20.40 8.19 12.13
C ASN A 413 -21.58 9.14 11.93
N ASN A 414 -21.33 10.44 11.91
CA ASN A 414 -22.36 11.45 11.69
C ASN A 414 -23.00 11.32 10.31
N LEU A 415 -22.20 11.04 9.27
CA LEU A 415 -22.67 10.72 7.94
C LEU A 415 -23.60 9.49 7.96
N ALA A 416 -23.21 8.40 8.62
CA ALA A 416 -24.02 7.19 8.70
C ALA A 416 -25.36 7.43 9.40
N VAL A 417 -25.37 8.22 10.48
CA VAL A 417 -26.62 8.63 11.17
C VAL A 417 -27.52 9.40 10.22
N HIS A 418 -26.99 10.36 9.48
CA HIS A 418 -27.77 11.14 8.52
C HIS A 418 -28.29 10.25 7.37
N LEU A 419 -27.46 9.42 6.75
CA LEU A 419 -27.86 8.51 5.69
C LEU A 419 -29.02 7.60 6.13
N LYS A 420 -28.92 7.04 7.33
CA LYS A 420 -29.99 6.21 7.91
C LYS A 420 -31.28 7.02 8.12
N SER A 421 -31.18 8.26 8.55
CA SER A 421 -32.36 9.14 8.78
C SER A 421 -33.11 9.47 7.49
N ILE A 422 -32.44 9.46 6.34
CA ILE A 422 -33.05 9.68 5.01
C ILE A 422 -33.39 8.35 4.29
N GLY A 423 -33.34 7.22 4.99
CA GLY A 423 -33.83 5.94 4.51
C GLY A 423 -32.81 5.06 3.78
N MET A 424 -31.52 5.39 3.85
CA MET A 424 -30.48 4.56 3.24
C MET A 424 -30.14 3.38 4.16
N SER A 425 -29.96 2.21 3.59
CA SER A 425 -29.58 0.98 4.28
C SER A 425 -28.13 0.56 4.01
N ARG A 426 -27.56 0.99 2.89
CA ARG A 426 -26.21 0.64 2.45
C ARG A 426 -25.43 1.90 2.04
N ASP A 427 -24.21 1.98 2.52
CA ASP A 427 -23.22 2.99 2.15
C ASP A 427 -22.09 2.28 1.38
N LEU A 428 -22.06 2.49 0.07
CA LEU A 428 -21.20 1.79 -0.88
C LEU A 428 -19.95 2.60 -1.16
N GLY A 429 -18.84 1.93 -1.39
CA GLY A 429 -17.58 2.58 -1.72
C GLY A 429 -16.64 1.67 -2.49
N TYR A 430 -15.64 2.25 -3.09
CA TYR A 430 -14.44 1.55 -3.51
C TYR A 430 -13.21 2.33 -3.10
N VAL A 431 -12.09 1.62 -2.97
CA VAL A 431 -10.79 2.21 -2.67
C VAL A 431 -9.78 1.68 -3.67
N ASP A 432 -8.99 2.57 -4.24
CA ASP A 432 -7.88 2.17 -5.11
C ASP A 432 -6.98 1.17 -4.39
N GLY A 433 -6.67 0.06 -5.04
CA GLY A 433 -5.90 -1.03 -4.46
C GLY A 433 -4.49 -0.62 -4.01
N TRP A 434 -3.94 0.43 -4.61
CA TRP A 434 -2.69 1.05 -4.20
C TRP A 434 -2.85 1.95 -2.97
N ASN A 435 -4.06 2.42 -2.64
CA ASN A 435 -4.34 3.26 -1.47
C ASN A 435 -4.70 2.41 -0.24
N TRP A 436 -3.78 1.54 0.17
CA TRP A 436 -3.96 0.63 1.30
C TRP A 436 -4.27 1.34 2.64
N LYS A 437 -3.86 2.61 2.79
CA LYS A 437 -4.23 3.41 3.97
C LYS A 437 -5.73 3.67 4.01
N ALA A 438 -6.30 4.07 2.89
CA ALA A 438 -7.73 4.26 2.79
C ALA A 438 -8.48 2.94 3.02
N VAL A 439 -7.98 1.81 2.49
CA VAL A 439 -8.53 0.47 2.80
C VAL A 439 -8.49 0.19 4.30
N GLY A 440 -7.36 0.41 4.96
CA GLY A 440 -7.22 0.21 6.40
C GLY A 440 -8.13 1.11 7.23
N VAL A 441 -8.29 2.37 6.83
CA VAL A 441 -9.23 3.30 7.47
C VAL A 441 -10.66 2.86 7.25
N SER A 442 -11.06 2.51 6.03
CA SER A 442 -12.42 2.06 5.71
C SER A 442 -12.81 0.80 6.49
N LYS A 443 -11.91 -0.18 6.63
CA LYS A 443 -12.14 -1.36 7.50
C LYS A 443 -12.37 -0.97 8.97
N LYS A 444 -11.64 0.00 9.51
CA LYS A 444 -11.88 0.54 10.86
C LYS A 444 -13.24 1.24 10.97
N LEU A 445 -13.68 1.88 9.90
CA LEU A 445 -14.99 2.52 9.78
C LEU A 445 -16.14 1.53 9.51
N LYS A 446 -15.85 0.22 9.61
CA LYS A 446 -16.81 -0.87 9.45
C LYS A 446 -17.30 -1.12 8.02
N TYR A 447 -16.55 -0.68 7.02
CA TYR A 447 -16.73 -1.18 5.67
C TYR A 447 -16.22 -2.62 5.58
N THR A 448 -16.96 -3.43 4.89
CA THR A 448 -16.68 -4.86 4.65
C THR A 448 -16.60 -5.12 3.15
N ASP A 449 -16.05 -6.26 2.79
CA ASP A 449 -15.99 -6.72 1.41
C ASP A 449 -17.39 -6.78 0.77
N SER A 450 -17.50 -6.37 -0.48
CA SER A 450 -18.78 -6.33 -1.20
C SER A 450 -18.62 -6.59 -2.69
N SER A 451 -19.72 -6.93 -3.33
CA SER A 451 -19.84 -7.11 -4.79
C SER A 451 -20.83 -6.13 -5.42
N TRP A 452 -21.13 -5.01 -4.75
CA TRP A 452 -22.18 -4.07 -5.21
C TRP A 452 -21.97 -3.57 -6.65
N VAL A 453 -20.74 -3.52 -7.14
CA VAL A 453 -20.44 -3.15 -8.54
C VAL A 453 -21.08 -4.09 -9.56
N GLU A 454 -21.34 -5.37 -9.18
CA GLU A 454 -22.04 -6.35 -10.01
C GLU A 454 -23.56 -6.08 -10.06
N GLU A 455 -24.08 -5.35 -9.08
CA GLU A 455 -25.49 -4.97 -8.98
C GLU A 455 -25.83 -3.73 -9.82
N LEU A 456 -24.82 -2.98 -10.29
CA LEU A 456 -25.02 -1.77 -11.07
C LEU A 456 -25.58 -2.07 -12.45
N LYS A 457 -26.54 -1.27 -12.86
CA LYS A 457 -26.93 -1.17 -14.27
C LYS A 457 -26.08 -0.05 -14.89
N TRP A 458 -25.04 -0.45 -15.58
CA TRP A 458 -24.19 0.48 -16.31
C TRP A 458 -24.95 1.10 -17.49
N LEU A 459 -24.82 2.42 -17.69
CA LEU A 459 -25.48 3.19 -18.74
C LEU A 459 -24.59 3.34 -19.96
#